data_aaf4a54c09de836ff5cc38ef0a6d322a
#
_entry.id   aaf4a54c09de836ff5cc38ef0a6d322a
#
_cell.length_a   1.000
_cell.length_b   1.000
_cell.length_c   1.000
_cell.angle_alpha   90.00
_cell.angle_beta   90.00
_cell.angle_gamma   90.00
#
_symmetry.space_group_name_H-M   'P 1'
#
loop_
_entity.id
_entity.type
_entity.pdbx_description
1 polymer ?
#
loop_
_entity_poly.entity_id
_entity_poly.type
_entity_poly.pdbx_seq_one_letter_code
_entity_poly.pdbx_strand_id
1 'polypeptide(L)'
;MKMKLQEAVGKNFWLSEDELHVELSNLDGWEEDDGCIVKRYQFEGWKKITKFMKAITDLIVKENHHPQLVLDSKERKAKVSLRSHNQNAITKYDSEFAKKLDKKVK
;
A
#
# COMPACT_ATOMS: atom_id res chain seq x y z
N MET A 1 -17.46 7.39 -6.27
CA MET A 1 -16.42 8.35 -6.64
C MET A 1 -15.22 8.17 -5.74
N LYS A 2 -14.04 8.20 -6.32
CA LYS A 2 -12.83 8.07 -5.51
C LYS A 2 -12.47 9.36 -4.83
N MET A 3 -12.08 9.26 -3.58
CA MET A 3 -11.63 10.39 -2.81
C MET A 3 -10.14 10.60 -3.05
N LYS A 4 -9.74 11.83 -3.29
CA LYS A 4 -8.33 12.16 -3.48
C LYS A 4 -7.67 12.37 -2.12
N LEU A 5 -6.36 12.22 -2.07
CA LEU A 5 -5.62 12.37 -0.83
C LEU A 5 -5.85 13.74 -0.18
N GLN A 6 -5.92 14.81 -0.98
CA GLN A 6 -6.18 16.13 -0.45
C GLN A 6 -7.54 16.25 0.23
N GLU A 7 -8.48 15.36 -0.12
CA GLU A 7 -9.80 15.37 0.48
C GLU A 7 -9.83 14.60 1.79
N ALA A 8 -8.77 13.85 2.08
CA ALA A 8 -8.66 13.06 3.29
C ALA A 8 -7.99 13.86 4.41
N VAL A 9 -8.49 15.05 4.65
CA VAL A 9 -7.88 15.95 5.64
C VAL A 9 -8.56 15.89 6.99
N GLY A 10 -9.71 15.27 7.08
CA GLY A 10 -10.44 15.15 8.33
C GLY A 10 -9.99 13.96 9.14
N LYS A 11 -10.24 14.01 10.44
CA LYS A 11 -9.92 12.89 11.34
C LYS A 11 -10.59 11.59 10.93
N ASN A 12 -11.70 11.67 10.22
CA ASN A 12 -12.47 10.50 9.80
C ASN A 12 -11.72 9.60 8.84
N PHE A 13 -10.66 10.10 8.23
CA PHE A 13 -9.85 9.30 7.32
C PHE A 13 -8.70 8.59 8.03
N TRP A 14 -8.34 9.06 9.20
CA TRP A 14 -7.31 8.39 9.99
C TRP A 14 -7.89 7.12 10.56
N LEU A 15 -7.13 6.07 10.51
CA LEU A 15 -7.53 4.82 11.14
C LEU A 15 -7.09 4.85 12.60
N SER A 16 -8.03 4.63 13.49
CA SER A 16 -7.69 4.39 14.90
C SER A 16 -6.96 3.05 15.00
N GLU A 17 -6.35 2.76 16.14
CA GLU A 17 -5.67 1.48 16.34
C GLU A 17 -6.64 0.31 16.14
N ASP A 18 -7.85 0.41 16.64
CA ASP A 18 -8.85 -0.63 16.48
C ASP A 18 -9.26 -0.80 15.03
N GLU A 19 -9.49 0.30 14.32
CA GLU A 19 -9.85 0.27 12.90
C GLU A 19 -8.71 -0.31 12.08
N LEU A 20 -7.48 0.08 12.38
CA LEU A 20 -6.32 -0.44 11.67
C LEU A 20 -6.19 -1.95 11.88
N HIS A 21 -6.41 -2.41 13.10
CA HIS A 21 -6.35 -3.84 13.41
C HIS A 21 -7.38 -4.61 12.57
N VAL A 22 -8.60 -4.08 12.47
CA VAL A 22 -9.65 -4.70 11.65
C VAL A 22 -9.27 -4.72 10.19
N GLU A 23 -8.75 -3.59 9.67
CA GLU A 23 -8.33 -3.51 8.26
C GLU A 23 -7.23 -4.51 7.96
N LEU A 24 -6.23 -4.60 8.82
CA LEU A 24 -5.11 -5.52 8.61
C LEU A 24 -5.53 -6.98 8.69
N SER A 25 -6.54 -7.30 9.48
CA SER A 25 -7.04 -8.67 9.55
C SER A 25 -7.66 -9.11 8.21
N ASN A 26 -8.05 -8.16 7.37
CA ASN A 26 -8.63 -8.42 6.05
C ASN A 26 -7.63 -8.23 4.91
N LEU A 27 -6.38 -7.89 5.23
CA LEU A 27 -5.33 -7.63 4.26
C LEU A 27 -4.20 -8.63 4.45
N ASP A 28 -4.28 -9.72 3.70
CA ASP A 28 -3.33 -10.83 3.84
C ASP A 28 -1.90 -10.38 3.50
N GLY A 29 -0.99 -10.59 4.44
CA GLY A 29 0.42 -10.25 4.25
C GLY A 29 0.77 -8.80 4.57
N TRP A 30 -0.20 -7.97 4.91
CA TRP A 30 0.07 -6.60 5.33
C TRP A 30 0.16 -6.51 6.85
N GLU A 31 1.11 -5.72 7.32
CA GLU A 31 1.29 -5.52 8.76
C GLU A 31 1.71 -4.09 9.05
N GLU A 32 1.51 -3.64 10.26
CA GLU A 32 1.99 -2.33 10.69
C GLU A 32 3.47 -2.43 11.06
N ASP A 33 4.26 -1.50 10.54
CA ASP A 33 5.69 -1.42 10.84
C ASP A 33 6.11 0.04 10.74
N ASP A 34 6.59 0.58 11.85
CA ASP A 34 7.12 1.95 11.92
C ASP A 34 6.16 3.01 11.36
N GLY A 35 4.89 2.91 11.75
CA GLY A 35 3.87 3.88 11.36
C GLY A 35 3.35 3.75 9.95
N CYS A 36 3.68 2.66 9.26
CA CYS A 36 3.23 2.36 7.91
C CYS A 36 2.52 1.02 7.91
N ILE A 37 1.70 0.77 6.90
CA ILE A 37 1.33 -0.61 6.60
C ILE A 37 2.25 -1.12 5.51
N VAL A 38 2.76 -2.32 5.68
CA VAL A 38 3.87 -2.84 4.91
C VAL A 38 3.56 -4.25 4.41
N LYS A 39 3.91 -4.50 3.16
CA LYS A 39 3.89 -5.87 2.63
C LYS A 39 5.22 -6.16 1.95
N ARG A 40 5.73 -7.35 2.21
CA ARG A 40 6.98 -7.82 1.63
C ARG A 40 6.68 -8.92 0.63
N TYR A 41 7.38 -8.87 -0.50
CA TYR A 41 7.19 -9.81 -1.60
C TYR A 41 8.49 -10.53 -1.90
N GLN A 42 8.38 -11.82 -2.23
CA GLN A 42 9.47 -12.61 -2.79
C GLN A 42 9.02 -13.12 -4.15
N PHE A 43 9.81 -12.86 -5.19
CA PHE A 43 9.44 -13.22 -6.54
C PHE A 43 10.26 -14.41 -7.04
N GLU A 44 9.63 -15.25 -7.84
CA GLU A 44 10.29 -16.40 -8.45
C GLU A 44 11.29 -15.98 -9.53
N GLY A 45 11.03 -14.87 -10.20
CA GLY A 45 11.89 -14.38 -11.27
C GLY A 45 11.47 -13.03 -11.78
N TRP A 46 12.22 -12.53 -12.75
CA TRP A 46 12.04 -11.17 -13.28
C TRP A 46 10.72 -10.97 -14.01
N LYS A 47 10.17 -12.02 -14.60
CA LYS A 47 8.86 -11.92 -15.24
C LYS A 47 7.79 -11.50 -14.26
N LYS A 48 7.82 -12.08 -13.06
CA LYS A 48 6.89 -11.74 -11.99
C LYS A 48 7.15 -10.34 -11.44
N ILE A 49 8.42 -9.96 -11.35
CA ILE A 49 8.80 -8.61 -10.92
C ILE A 49 8.26 -7.58 -11.91
N THR A 50 8.41 -7.81 -13.20
CA THR A 50 7.92 -6.90 -14.23
C THR A 50 6.41 -6.71 -14.13
N LYS A 51 5.67 -7.78 -13.95
CA LYS A 51 4.22 -7.72 -13.78
C LYS A 51 3.85 -6.92 -12.54
N PHE A 52 4.54 -7.18 -11.45
CA PHE A 52 4.30 -6.47 -10.19
C PHE A 52 4.58 -4.98 -10.35
N MET A 53 5.71 -4.63 -10.95
CA MET A 53 6.10 -3.23 -11.13
C MET A 53 5.09 -2.49 -12.00
N LYS A 54 4.59 -3.13 -13.05
CA LYS A 54 3.56 -2.52 -13.88
C LYS A 54 2.27 -2.31 -13.09
N ALA A 55 1.85 -3.30 -12.33
CA ALA A 55 0.63 -3.21 -11.53
C ALA A 55 0.71 -2.06 -10.52
N ILE A 56 1.81 -1.97 -9.78
CA ILE A 56 1.92 -0.95 -8.74
C ILE A 56 2.11 0.45 -9.34
N THR A 57 2.87 0.58 -10.42
CA THR A 57 3.07 1.90 -11.03
C THR A 57 1.80 2.41 -11.69
N ASP A 58 1.03 1.55 -12.34
CA ASP A 58 -0.27 1.92 -12.88
C ASP A 58 -1.21 2.39 -11.77
N LEU A 59 -1.18 1.72 -10.62
CA LEU A 59 -2.02 2.06 -9.49
C LEU A 59 -1.61 3.40 -8.86
N ILE A 60 -0.31 3.66 -8.76
CA ILE A 60 0.20 4.95 -8.26
C ILE A 60 -0.35 6.09 -9.11
N VAL A 61 -0.29 5.95 -10.42
CA VAL A 61 -0.79 6.97 -11.34
C VAL A 61 -2.30 7.15 -11.17
N LYS A 62 -3.02 6.05 -11.11
CA LYS A 62 -4.48 6.09 -11.03
C LYS A 62 -5.00 6.67 -9.73
N GLU A 63 -4.39 6.29 -8.62
CA GLU A 63 -4.85 6.70 -7.30
C GLU A 63 -4.21 8.00 -6.81
N ASN A 64 -3.15 8.44 -7.47
CA ASN A 64 -2.37 9.60 -7.03
C ASN A 64 -1.94 9.45 -5.56
N HIS A 65 -1.52 8.27 -5.20
CA HIS A 65 -1.06 7.93 -3.85
C HIS A 65 0.27 7.20 -4.00
N HIS A 66 1.30 7.69 -3.30
CA HIS A 66 2.68 7.30 -3.56
C HIS A 66 3.25 6.49 -2.40
N PRO A 67 3.26 5.17 -2.50
CA PRO A 67 3.90 4.34 -1.49
C PRO A 67 5.42 4.48 -1.55
N GLN A 68 6.08 4.08 -0.49
CA GLN A 68 7.50 3.84 -0.57
C GLN A 68 7.68 2.43 -1.12
N LEU A 69 8.45 2.30 -2.18
CA LEU A 69 8.70 1.03 -2.84
C LEU A 69 10.21 0.79 -2.87
N VAL A 70 10.62 -0.31 -2.27
CA VAL A 70 12.03 -0.73 -2.31
C VAL A 70 12.10 -2.06 -3.04
N LEU A 71 12.88 -2.11 -4.10
CA LEU A 71 13.10 -3.33 -4.87
C LEU A 71 14.56 -3.75 -4.73
N ASP A 72 14.77 -4.95 -4.21
CA ASP A 72 16.09 -5.58 -4.20
C ASP A 72 16.15 -6.52 -5.40
N SER A 73 16.79 -6.06 -6.46
CA SER A 73 16.82 -6.80 -7.71
C SER A 73 17.66 -8.08 -7.61
N LYS A 74 18.66 -8.08 -6.78
CA LYS A 74 19.53 -9.25 -6.61
C LYS A 74 18.82 -10.37 -5.87
N GLU A 75 18.09 -10.02 -4.83
CA GLU A 75 17.35 -10.98 -4.01
C GLU A 75 15.94 -11.23 -4.52
N ARG A 76 15.48 -10.46 -5.51
CA ARG A 76 14.13 -10.56 -6.08
C ARG A 76 13.05 -10.35 -5.01
N LYS A 77 13.26 -9.34 -4.19
CA LYS A 77 12.35 -8.97 -3.11
C LYS A 77 11.88 -7.55 -3.29
N ALA A 78 10.68 -7.27 -2.85
CA ALA A 78 10.15 -5.90 -2.81
C ALA A 78 9.47 -5.66 -1.48
N LYS A 79 9.50 -4.39 -1.05
CA LYS A 79 8.80 -3.94 0.14
C LYS A 79 7.98 -2.73 -0.24
N VAL A 80 6.68 -2.78 0.05
CA VAL A 80 5.75 -1.67 -0.17
C VAL A 80 5.35 -1.15 1.19
N SER A 81 5.54 0.15 1.42
CA SER A 81 5.17 0.81 2.67
C SER A 81 4.19 1.93 2.35
N LEU A 82 3.08 1.95 3.06
CA LEU A 82 2.01 2.91 2.83
C LEU A 82 1.76 3.75 4.08
N ARG A 83 1.77 5.05 3.89
CA ARG A 83 1.40 6.04 4.89
C ARG A 83 0.97 7.30 4.15
N SER A 84 -0.05 7.97 4.64
CA SER A 84 -0.49 9.22 4.04
C SER A 84 0.39 10.35 4.56
N HIS A 85 1.32 10.80 3.74
CA HIS A 85 2.33 11.78 4.12
C HIS A 85 1.74 13.10 4.60
N ASN A 86 0.69 13.58 3.94
CA ASN A 86 0.04 14.83 4.33
C ASN A 86 -0.57 14.74 5.72
N GLN A 87 -0.99 13.57 6.13
CA GLN A 87 -1.59 13.33 7.43
C GLN A 87 -0.60 12.80 8.44
N ASN A 88 0.56 12.35 7.99
CA ASN A 88 1.57 11.70 8.81
C ASN A 88 0.96 10.55 9.61
N ALA A 89 0.08 9.80 8.98
CA ALA A 89 -0.67 8.73 9.64
C ALA A 89 -1.15 7.72 8.61
N ILE A 90 -1.54 6.55 9.06
CA ILE A 90 -2.20 5.55 8.23
C ILE A 90 -3.67 5.94 8.12
N THR A 91 -4.17 6.02 6.90
CA THR A 91 -5.54 6.43 6.62
C THR A 91 -6.26 5.36 5.81
N LYS A 92 -7.55 5.58 5.59
CA LYS A 92 -8.34 4.71 4.72
C LYS A 92 -7.80 4.66 3.30
N TYR A 93 -7.12 5.71 2.86
CA TYR A 93 -6.46 5.72 1.56
C TYR A 93 -5.42 4.62 1.45
N ASP A 94 -4.66 4.42 2.53
CA ASP A 94 -3.62 3.41 2.55
C ASP A 94 -4.21 2.01 2.48
N SER A 95 -5.25 1.74 3.27
CA SER A 95 -5.88 0.42 3.25
C SER A 95 -6.57 0.16 1.91
N GLU A 96 -7.18 1.18 1.30
CA GLU A 96 -7.79 1.03 -0.02
C GLU A 96 -6.76 0.77 -1.10
N PHE A 97 -5.62 1.45 -1.04
CA PHE A 97 -4.52 1.20 -1.98
C PHE A 97 -4.04 -0.26 -1.85
N ALA A 98 -3.85 -0.71 -0.62
CA ALA A 98 -3.42 -2.09 -0.37
C ALA A 98 -4.40 -3.10 -0.95
N LYS A 99 -5.70 -2.89 -0.76
CA LYS A 99 -6.73 -3.76 -1.31
C LYS A 99 -6.67 -3.81 -2.84
N LYS A 100 -6.52 -2.66 -3.47
CA LYS A 100 -6.46 -2.55 -4.92
C LYS A 100 -5.21 -3.19 -5.48
N LEU A 101 -4.08 -3.01 -4.79
CA LEU A 101 -2.83 -3.64 -5.20
C LEU A 101 -2.95 -5.16 -5.12
N ASP A 102 -3.51 -5.67 -4.04
CA ASP A 102 -3.70 -7.12 -3.88
C ASP A 102 -4.53 -7.71 -5.00
N LYS A 103 -5.56 -7.00 -5.45
CA LYS A 103 -6.38 -7.46 -6.57
C LYS A 103 -5.59 -7.48 -7.89
N LYS A 104 -4.74 -6.49 -8.10
CA LYS A 104 -3.98 -6.38 -9.34
C LYS A 104 -2.88 -7.43 -9.47
N VAL A 105 -2.31 -7.84 -8.37
CA VAL A 105 -1.16 -8.76 -8.39
C VAL A 105 -1.54 -10.23 -8.24
N LYS A 106 -2.80 -10.51 -8.12
CA LYS A 106 -3.28 -11.90 -8.09
C LYS A 106 -3.25 -12.55 -9.45
#